data_f915fe82654ec3cf8a8d97a28b15bf56
#
_entry.id   f915fe82654ec3cf8a8d97a28b15bf56
#
_cell.length_a   1.000
_cell.length_b   1.000
_cell.length_c   1.000
_cell.angle_alpha   90.00
_cell.angle_beta   90.00
_cell.angle_gamma   90.00
#
_symmetry.space_group_name_H-M   'P 1'
#
loop_
_entity.id
_entity.type
_entity.pdbx_description
1 polymer ?
#
loop_
_entity_poly.entity_id
_entity_poly.type
_entity_poly.pdbx_seq_one_letter_code
_entity_poly.pdbx_strand_id
1 'polypeptide(L)'
;MRHLLIFFALLAACGATSLTAVAQDSAIATRPQRLLYVAAPGIRNYLEYGGHGLVVFDMNNGHKFVKRIPTGGLGSDGKPLNVKGVCASATTMRLYISTIETLQCIDLTTETLLWEKALEGGCDRMSIAPDGSVLYVPSFEKARWNIVNGDTGDVIAKITPDSGAHNTVYGLDGKWCYLAGLRSPLLTIADTSTHTASRTVGPFSSSIRPFTINGRQTLCFVTINELLGFEVGDIVTGKKLHRVKVTGFQPGPVKRHGCPSHGIGLTPDEKELWVTDGHNQHLHIFDATVMPPTQMTSIKVRDEPGWITFSIDGQYAYPSTGDVIDAASKQIVTTLTDETGAAVMSEKMVEVQFENDRIVRTGDQFGIGRVLTADGIPKSKTAP
;
A
#
# COMPACT_ATOMS: atom_id res chain seq x y z
N MET A 1 -86.68 59.63 22.41
CA MET A 1 -86.22 59.18 21.06
C MET A 1 -84.90 59.82 20.76
N ARG A 2 -83.82 59.11 20.95
CA ARG A 2 -82.48 59.36 20.37
C ARG A 2 -81.63 58.20 20.79
N HIS A 3 -81.25 57.40 19.76
CA HIS A 3 -80.42 56.23 19.97
C HIS A 3 -78.95 56.67 20.09
N LEU A 4 -78.30 56.15 21.09
CA LEU A 4 -76.86 56.36 21.33
C LEU A 4 -76.15 55.07 20.87
N LEU A 5 -75.38 55.16 19.77
CA LEU A 5 -74.53 54.09 19.28
C LEU A 5 -73.18 54.20 19.98
N ILE A 6 -72.77 53.13 20.69
CA ILE A 6 -71.46 53.01 21.30
C ILE A 6 -70.57 52.21 20.34
N PHE A 7 -69.49 52.85 19.88
CA PHE A 7 -68.43 52.17 19.11
C PHE A 7 -67.41 51.57 20.03
N PHE A 8 -67.22 50.24 19.97
CA PHE A 8 -66.10 49.59 20.61
C PHE A 8 -64.94 49.56 19.62
N ALA A 9 -63.79 50.14 19.96
CA ALA A 9 -62.55 50.03 19.22
C ALA A 9 -61.76 48.81 19.74
N LEU A 10 -61.57 47.81 18.93
CA LEU A 10 -60.64 46.72 19.21
C LEU A 10 -59.20 47.15 18.81
N LEU A 11 -58.31 47.28 19.77
CA LEU A 11 -56.88 47.37 19.53
C LEU A 11 -56.34 45.99 19.26
N ALA A 12 -55.90 45.73 18.01
CA ALA A 12 -55.10 44.54 17.62
C ALA A 12 -53.63 44.88 17.94
N ALA A 13 -53.05 44.20 18.91
CA ALA A 13 -51.60 44.21 19.17
C ALA A 13 -50.92 43.24 18.20
N CYS A 14 -50.23 43.77 17.19
CA CYS A 14 -49.31 42.98 16.34
C CYS A 14 -48.01 42.69 17.13
N GLY A 15 -47.89 41.50 17.68
CA GLY A 15 -46.62 41.01 18.20
C GLY A 15 -45.69 40.60 17.04
N ALA A 16 -44.66 41.39 16.80
CA ALA A 16 -43.59 41.04 15.87
C ALA A 16 -42.67 40.01 16.54
N THR A 17 -42.82 38.72 16.22
CA THR A 17 -41.82 37.68 16.54
C THR A 17 -40.66 37.78 15.55
N SER A 18 -39.53 38.32 16.02
CA SER A 18 -38.26 38.29 15.30
C SER A 18 -37.75 36.84 15.29
N LEU A 19 -37.88 36.16 14.16
CA LEU A 19 -37.15 34.93 13.86
C LEU A 19 -35.67 35.29 13.66
N THR A 20 -34.86 35.06 14.71
CA THR A 20 -33.40 34.98 14.52
C THR A 20 -33.09 33.71 13.73
N ALA A 21 -32.77 33.87 12.45
CA ALA A 21 -32.19 32.83 11.64
C ALA A 21 -30.81 32.53 12.23
N VAL A 22 -30.67 31.40 12.94
CA VAL A 22 -29.37 30.81 13.24
C VAL A 22 -28.80 30.33 11.92
N ALA A 23 -27.84 31.06 11.38
CA ALA A 23 -27.02 30.59 10.27
C ALA A 23 -26.26 29.36 10.80
N GLN A 24 -26.70 28.16 10.41
CA GLN A 24 -25.87 26.96 10.50
C GLN A 24 -24.72 27.17 9.54
N ASP A 25 -23.56 27.56 10.04
CA ASP A 25 -22.28 27.42 9.35
C ASP A 25 -22.06 25.91 9.14
N SER A 26 -22.60 25.38 8.04
CA SER A 26 -22.18 24.09 7.54
C SER A 26 -20.76 24.30 7.02
N ALA A 27 -19.76 24.05 7.89
CA ALA A 27 -18.40 23.91 7.47
C ALA A 27 -18.39 22.87 6.34
N ILE A 28 -18.20 23.33 5.10
CA ILE A 28 -17.99 22.47 3.96
C ILE A 28 -16.73 21.67 4.32
N ALA A 29 -16.90 20.42 4.70
CA ALA A 29 -15.78 19.54 4.96
C ALA A 29 -14.94 19.50 3.68
N THR A 30 -13.82 20.20 3.70
CA THR A 30 -12.88 20.21 2.58
C THR A 30 -12.39 18.79 2.43
N ARG A 31 -12.49 18.23 1.22
CA ARG A 31 -11.96 16.91 0.94
C ARG A 31 -10.46 16.91 1.23
N PRO A 32 -9.91 15.86 1.87
CA PRO A 32 -8.48 15.80 2.12
C PRO A 32 -7.71 15.89 0.80
N GLN A 33 -6.60 16.60 0.82
CA GLN A 33 -5.64 16.57 -0.28
C GLN A 33 -5.00 15.18 -0.30
N ARG A 34 -5.03 14.51 -1.44
CA ARG A 34 -4.51 13.17 -1.65
C ARG A 34 -3.31 13.23 -2.57
N LEU A 35 -2.16 12.86 -2.08
CA LEU A 35 -0.93 12.84 -2.86
C LEU A 35 -0.39 11.41 -2.95
N LEU A 36 0.02 11.02 -4.17
CA LEU A 36 0.74 9.77 -4.41
C LEU A 36 2.23 10.07 -4.47
N TYR A 37 2.99 9.50 -3.55
CA TYR A 37 4.45 9.58 -3.50
C TYR A 37 5.04 8.36 -4.17
N VAL A 38 5.84 8.56 -5.19
CA VAL A 38 6.47 7.52 -6.01
C VAL A 38 7.98 7.63 -5.88
N ALA A 39 8.63 6.63 -5.26
CA ALA A 39 10.08 6.62 -5.09
C ALA A 39 10.76 6.05 -6.35
N ALA A 40 11.75 6.80 -6.85
CA ALA A 40 12.52 6.47 -8.05
C ALA A 40 14.05 6.49 -7.76
N PRO A 41 14.84 5.61 -8.45
CA PRO A 41 14.43 4.59 -9.40
C PRO A 41 13.77 3.40 -8.69
N GLY A 42 12.54 3.09 -9.06
CA GLY A 42 11.72 2.09 -8.36
C GLY A 42 11.60 0.75 -9.09
N ILE A 43 12.18 0.62 -10.28
CA ILE A 43 12.36 -0.64 -11.02
C ILE A 43 13.83 -0.80 -11.30
N ARG A 44 14.52 -1.70 -10.58
CA ARG A 44 15.97 -1.79 -10.65
C ARG A 44 16.58 -0.39 -10.41
N ASN A 45 17.69 -0.08 -11.04
CA ASN A 45 18.31 1.26 -11.08
C ASN A 45 18.05 1.97 -12.44
N TYR A 46 16.92 1.68 -13.05
CA TYR A 46 16.55 2.26 -14.36
C TYR A 46 16.07 3.69 -14.19
N LEU A 47 16.92 4.66 -14.56
CA LEU A 47 16.63 6.09 -14.41
C LEU A 47 15.63 6.60 -15.46
N GLU A 48 15.46 5.91 -16.57
CA GLU A 48 14.47 6.21 -17.61
C GLU A 48 13.02 6.10 -17.14
N TYR A 49 12.77 5.51 -15.98
CA TYR A 49 11.43 5.32 -15.43
C TYR A 49 11.08 6.28 -14.27
N GLY A 50 11.51 7.51 -14.36
CA GLY A 50 11.16 8.54 -13.37
C GLY A 50 12.35 9.19 -12.69
N GLY A 51 13.59 8.94 -13.15
CA GLY A 51 14.80 9.58 -12.63
C GLY A 51 15.16 9.15 -11.22
N HIS A 52 15.48 10.14 -10.35
CA HIS A 52 15.86 9.94 -8.95
C HIS A 52 15.11 10.90 -8.04
N GLY A 53 14.65 10.41 -6.90
CA GLY A 53 13.93 11.18 -5.88
C GLY A 53 12.51 10.67 -5.63
N LEU A 54 11.72 11.41 -4.86
CA LEU A 54 10.30 11.21 -4.71
C LEU A 54 9.52 12.05 -5.70
N VAL A 55 8.80 11.44 -6.61
CA VAL A 55 7.89 12.09 -7.54
C VAL A 55 6.50 12.13 -6.94
N VAL A 56 5.89 13.31 -6.85
CA VAL A 56 4.62 13.53 -6.15
C VAL A 56 3.53 13.89 -7.16
N PHE A 57 2.39 13.22 -7.06
CA PHE A 57 1.23 13.39 -7.93
C PHE A 57 -0.01 13.78 -7.14
N ASP A 58 -0.81 14.71 -7.68
CA ASP A 58 -2.10 15.11 -7.11
C ASP A 58 -3.21 14.16 -7.57
N MET A 59 -3.64 13.26 -6.69
CA MET A 59 -4.70 12.29 -6.98
C MET A 59 -6.08 12.96 -7.14
N ASN A 60 -6.31 14.11 -6.50
CA ASN A 60 -7.55 14.87 -6.63
C ASN A 60 -7.65 15.59 -7.99
N ASN A 61 -6.52 15.75 -8.69
CA ASN A 61 -6.44 16.42 -9.97
C ASN A 61 -5.92 15.50 -11.10
N GLY A 62 -6.49 14.28 -11.20
CA GLY A 62 -6.17 13.34 -12.26
C GLY A 62 -4.72 12.86 -12.26
N HIS A 63 -4.09 12.75 -11.10
CA HIS A 63 -2.70 12.31 -10.91
C HIS A 63 -1.68 13.17 -11.67
N LYS A 64 -1.93 14.49 -11.75
CA LYS A 64 -0.95 15.41 -12.34
C LYS A 64 0.30 15.51 -11.46
N PHE A 65 1.45 15.61 -12.11
CA PHE A 65 2.72 15.91 -11.45
C PHE A 65 2.60 17.19 -10.61
N VAL A 66 3.09 17.14 -9.38
CA VAL A 66 3.15 18.30 -8.47
C VAL A 66 4.57 18.78 -8.30
N LYS A 67 5.47 17.88 -7.90
CA LYS A 67 6.86 18.19 -7.59
C LYS A 67 7.73 16.95 -7.52
N ARG A 68 9.03 17.16 -7.48
CA ARG A 68 10.04 16.18 -7.14
C ARG A 68 10.76 16.59 -5.87
N ILE A 69 10.81 15.71 -4.88
CA ILE A 69 11.55 15.90 -3.63
C ILE A 69 12.89 15.19 -3.77
N PRO A 70 14.03 15.89 -3.58
CA PRO A 70 15.34 15.27 -3.58
C PRO A 70 15.46 14.23 -2.45
N THR A 71 16.14 13.12 -2.73
CA THR A 71 16.41 12.05 -1.75
C THR A 71 17.92 11.75 -1.72
N GLY A 72 18.37 11.06 -0.69
CA GLY A 72 19.68 10.38 -0.66
C GLY A 72 19.65 9.11 -1.52
N GLY A 73 20.34 8.07 -1.09
CA GLY A 73 20.38 6.78 -1.80
C GLY A 73 21.33 6.79 -3.00
N LEU A 74 22.47 7.44 -2.82
CA LEU A 74 23.54 7.40 -3.80
C LEU A 74 24.59 6.35 -3.39
N GLY A 75 25.06 5.58 -4.37
CA GLY A 75 26.18 4.67 -4.19
C GLY A 75 27.53 5.42 -4.06
N SER A 76 28.58 4.69 -3.79
CA SER A 76 29.93 5.24 -3.66
C SER A 76 30.46 5.90 -4.96
N ASP A 77 29.86 5.58 -6.10
CA ASP A 77 30.14 6.18 -7.41
C ASP A 77 29.28 7.42 -7.70
N GLY A 78 28.47 7.87 -6.72
CA GLY A 78 27.55 9.00 -6.84
C GLY A 78 26.30 8.73 -7.68
N LYS A 79 26.07 7.50 -8.11
CA LYS A 79 24.87 7.14 -8.89
C LYS A 79 23.72 6.69 -7.98
N PRO A 80 22.47 6.94 -8.39
CA PRO A 80 21.32 6.49 -7.64
C PRO A 80 21.27 4.96 -7.48
N LEU A 81 21.05 4.53 -6.26
CA LEU A 81 20.82 3.12 -5.91
C LEU A 81 19.38 2.71 -6.23
N ASN A 82 19.19 1.43 -6.52
CA ASN A 82 17.87 0.85 -6.67
C ASN A 82 17.05 1.01 -5.38
N VAL A 83 15.94 1.72 -5.45
CA VAL A 83 14.96 1.82 -4.36
C VAL A 83 14.22 0.51 -4.23
N LYS A 84 14.14 -0.01 -3.01
CA LYS A 84 13.55 -1.32 -2.70
C LYS A 84 12.22 -1.23 -1.97
N GLY A 85 11.98 -0.17 -1.22
CA GLY A 85 10.75 0.02 -0.48
C GLY A 85 10.46 1.47 -0.13
N VAL A 86 9.19 1.75 0.13
CA VAL A 86 8.68 3.01 0.66
C VAL A 86 7.60 2.74 1.70
N CYS A 87 7.61 3.46 2.81
CA CYS A 87 6.50 3.48 3.75
C CYS A 87 6.41 4.85 4.43
N ALA A 88 5.26 5.17 5.01
CA ALA A 88 5.03 6.45 5.66
C ALA A 88 4.18 6.28 6.92
N SER A 89 4.34 7.19 7.87
CA SER A 89 3.57 7.26 9.10
C SER A 89 2.92 8.63 9.26
N ALA A 90 1.60 8.64 9.40
CA ALA A 90 0.86 9.87 9.72
C ALA A 90 1.10 10.32 11.18
N THR A 91 1.41 9.39 12.08
CA THR A 91 1.68 9.69 13.49
C THR A 91 2.97 10.48 13.67
N THR A 92 4.03 10.08 12.97
CA THR A 92 5.35 10.74 13.06
C THR A 92 5.60 11.73 11.93
N MET A 93 4.67 11.86 10.96
CA MET A 93 4.79 12.71 9.77
C MET A 93 6.07 12.44 8.97
N ARG A 94 6.45 11.17 8.85
CA ARG A 94 7.69 10.73 8.19
C ARG A 94 7.41 9.76 7.06
N LEU A 95 8.28 9.82 6.05
CA LEU A 95 8.36 8.84 4.98
C LEU A 95 9.76 8.22 4.97
N TYR A 96 9.81 6.93 4.73
CA TYR A 96 11.04 6.16 4.70
C TYR A 96 11.22 5.53 3.33
N ILE A 97 12.47 5.54 2.85
CA ILE A 97 12.88 4.90 1.60
C ILE A 97 14.02 3.94 1.90
N SER A 98 13.89 2.69 1.49
CA SER A 98 15.00 1.75 1.47
C SER A 98 15.59 1.62 0.07
N THR A 99 16.90 1.57 -0.01
CA THR A 99 17.64 1.18 -1.22
C THR A 99 18.30 -0.18 -0.99
N ILE A 100 19.06 -0.67 -1.96
CA ILE A 100 19.84 -1.90 -1.77
C ILE A 100 20.93 -1.78 -0.70
N GLU A 101 21.26 -0.57 -0.22
CA GLU A 101 22.34 -0.32 0.75
C GLU A 101 21.88 0.48 1.96
N THR A 102 21.00 1.48 1.76
CA THR A 102 20.66 2.47 2.78
C THR A 102 19.19 2.51 3.11
N LEU A 103 18.87 2.99 4.32
CA LEU A 103 17.54 3.41 4.76
C LEU A 103 17.57 4.91 5.01
N GLN A 104 16.56 5.61 4.51
CA GLN A 104 16.40 7.06 4.61
C GLN A 104 15.11 7.42 5.33
N CYS A 105 15.11 8.55 6.04
CA CYS A 105 13.95 9.15 6.66
C CYS A 105 13.78 10.58 6.16
N ILE A 106 12.59 10.90 5.68
CA ILE A 106 12.21 12.22 5.16
C ILE A 106 11.09 12.76 6.04
N ASP A 107 11.21 13.99 6.49
CA ASP A 107 10.12 14.74 7.12
C ASP A 107 9.12 15.15 6.03
N LEU A 108 7.87 14.73 6.14
CA LEU A 108 6.83 15.04 5.15
C LEU A 108 6.26 16.47 5.28
N THR A 109 6.54 17.16 6.40
CA THR A 109 6.12 18.56 6.59
C THR A 109 7.08 19.53 5.93
N THR A 110 8.38 19.31 6.14
CA THR A 110 9.45 20.14 5.56
C THR A 110 10.01 19.62 4.25
N GLU A 111 9.69 18.36 3.93
CA GLU A 111 10.18 17.62 2.75
C GLU A 111 11.71 17.51 2.69
N THR A 112 12.33 17.44 3.87
CA THR A 112 13.79 17.35 4.01
C THR A 112 14.23 15.98 4.49
N LEU A 113 15.41 15.56 4.04
CA LEU A 113 16.06 14.35 4.52
C LEU A 113 16.53 14.58 5.98
N LEU A 114 15.96 13.82 6.93
CA LEU A 114 16.35 13.88 8.33
C LEU A 114 17.61 13.08 8.62
N TRP A 115 17.66 11.86 8.08
CA TRP A 115 18.81 10.97 8.21
C TRP A 115 18.85 9.92 7.10
N GLU A 116 20.07 9.43 6.82
CA GLU A 116 20.33 8.27 6.00
C GLU A 116 21.33 7.35 6.69
N LYS A 117 21.04 6.05 6.73
CA LYS A 117 21.85 5.03 7.40
C LYS A 117 22.14 3.88 6.44
N ALA A 118 23.40 3.53 6.28
CA ALA A 118 23.79 2.26 5.68
C ALA A 118 23.50 1.14 6.67
N LEU A 119 22.75 0.11 6.25
CA LEU A 119 22.46 -1.05 7.08
C LEU A 119 23.30 -2.25 6.66
N GLU A 120 23.80 -2.99 7.63
CA GLU A 120 24.56 -4.20 7.35
C GLU A 120 23.72 -5.23 6.57
N GLY A 121 24.20 -5.60 5.39
CA GLY A 121 23.51 -6.47 4.46
C GLY A 121 22.52 -5.77 3.51
N GLY A 122 22.49 -4.43 3.54
CA GLY A 122 21.60 -3.63 2.72
C GLY A 122 20.13 -3.65 3.20
N CYS A 123 19.22 -3.14 2.36
CA CYS A 123 17.80 -3.07 2.68
C CYS A 123 16.94 -3.62 1.53
N ASP A 124 15.74 -4.06 1.88
CA ASP A 124 14.71 -4.43 0.92
C ASP A 124 13.35 -3.86 1.34
N ARG A 125 12.23 -4.45 0.96
CA ARG A 125 10.86 -3.94 1.17
C ARG A 125 10.47 -3.98 2.65
N MET A 126 10.66 -2.86 3.33
CA MET A 126 10.34 -2.68 4.74
C MET A 126 8.86 -2.36 4.97
N SER A 127 8.45 -2.50 6.20
CA SER A 127 7.17 -2.03 6.71
C SER A 127 7.36 -1.34 8.06
N ILE A 128 6.44 -0.42 8.38
CA ILE A 128 6.47 0.40 9.59
C ILE A 128 5.35 0.00 10.55
N ALA A 129 5.61 0.08 11.84
CA ALA A 129 4.61 -0.08 12.88
C ALA A 129 3.48 0.98 12.72
N PRO A 130 2.22 0.66 13.06
CA PRO A 130 1.12 1.61 12.95
C PRO A 130 1.31 2.92 13.71
N ASP A 131 2.08 2.90 14.81
CA ASP A 131 2.44 4.08 15.60
C ASP A 131 3.65 4.85 15.04
N GLY A 132 4.31 4.32 14.02
CA GLY A 132 5.48 4.93 13.39
C GLY A 132 6.80 4.78 14.15
N SER A 133 6.82 4.04 15.25
CA SER A 133 8.00 3.94 16.14
C SER A 133 9.11 3.04 15.59
N VAL A 134 8.75 1.97 14.89
CA VAL A 134 9.69 0.89 14.51
C VAL A 134 9.46 0.45 13.07
N LEU A 135 10.57 0.22 12.35
CA LEU A 135 10.56 -0.40 11.03
C LEU A 135 11.14 -1.82 11.10
N TYR A 136 10.53 -2.73 10.36
CA TYR A 136 11.11 -4.05 10.06
C TYR A 136 11.71 -3.98 8.66
N VAL A 137 13.03 -3.96 8.59
CA VAL A 137 13.80 -3.75 7.37
C VAL A 137 14.52 -5.04 6.99
N PRO A 138 14.08 -5.76 5.94
CA PRO A 138 14.81 -6.93 5.48
C PRO A 138 16.18 -6.51 4.95
N SER A 139 17.21 -7.28 5.26
CA SER A 139 18.47 -7.20 4.54
C SER A 139 18.28 -7.65 3.10
N PHE A 140 19.04 -7.07 2.16
CA PHE A 140 18.86 -7.38 0.74
C PHE A 140 19.24 -8.85 0.44
N GLU A 141 18.21 -9.71 0.39
CA GLU A 141 18.29 -11.16 0.15
C GLU A 141 19.25 -11.93 1.09
N LYS A 142 19.56 -11.36 2.28
CA LYS A 142 20.43 -12.01 3.27
C LYS A 142 19.59 -12.74 4.33
N ALA A 143 20.20 -13.08 5.45
CA ALA A 143 19.62 -13.97 6.44
C ALA A 143 18.56 -13.32 7.35
N ARG A 144 18.51 -11.98 7.47
CA ARG A 144 17.86 -11.32 8.60
C ARG A 144 17.00 -10.12 8.23
N TRP A 145 16.15 -9.74 9.18
CA TRP A 145 15.51 -8.42 9.28
C TRP A 145 16.19 -7.60 10.38
N ASN A 146 16.52 -6.36 10.06
CA ASN A 146 16.91 -5.37 11.04
C ASN A 146 15.65 -4.69 11.58
N ILE A 147 15.51 -4.58 12.89
CA ILE A 147 14.47 -3.83 13.55
C ILE A 147 15.06 -2.46 13.86
N VAL A 148 14.48 -1.42 13.28
CA VAL A 148 15.07 -0.09 13.25
C VAL A 148 14.17 0.90 13.98
N ASN A 149 14.74 1.70 14.85
CA ASN A 149 14.05 2.84 15.48
C ASN A 149 13.71 3.88 14.40
N GLY A 150 12.43 4.25 14.28
CA GLY A 150 11.96 5.17 13.24
C GLY A 150 12.49 6.60 13.42
N ASP A 151 12.78 7.02 14.65
CA ASP A 151 13.29 8.37 14.92
C ASP A 151 14.77 8.51 14.55
N THR A 152 15.59 7.55 14.94
CA THR A 152 17.05 7.67 14.88
C THR A 152 17.69 6.88 13.73
N GLY A 153 16.98 5.90 13.18
CA GLY A 153 17.53 4.98 12.18
C GLY A 153 18.47 3.92 12.78
N ASP A 154 18.55 3.81 14.10
CA ASP A 154 19.43 2.85 14.77
C ASP A 154 18.79 1.45 14.79
N VAL A 155 19.60 0.41 14.58
CA VAL A 155 19.17 -0.98 14.70
C VAL A 155 19.05 -1.35 16.17
N ILE A 156 17.84 -1.67 16.63
CA ILE A 156 17.54 -2.00 18.03
C ILE A 156 17.45 -3.51 18.26
N ALA A 157 17.14 -4.31 17.23
CA ALA A 157 17.08 -5.76 17.29
C ALA A 157 17.27 -6.37 15.90
N LYS A 158 17.44 -7.70 15.84
CA LYS A 158 17.53 -8.47 14.58
C LYS A 158 16.75 -9.77 14.71
N ILE A 159 16.06 -10.16 13.64
CA ILE A 159 15.40 -11.47 13.50
C ILE A 159 16.06 -12.20 12.34
N THR A 160 16.47 -13.45 12.56
CA THR A 160 17.23 -14.22 11.57
C THR A 160 16.51 -15.55 11.22
N PRO A 161 15.47 -15.53 10.36
CA PRO A 161 14.84 -16.75 9.88
C PRO A 161 15.69 -17.51 8.85
N ASP A 162 16.76 -16.90 8.34
CA ASP A 162 17.64 -17.39 7.27
C ASP A 162 16.88 -17.79 6.00
N SER A 163 15.87 -17.00 5.65
CA SER A 163 14.95 -17.27 4.53
C SER A 163 15.27 -16.49 3.24
N GLY A 164 16.37 -15.69 3.22
CA GLY A 164 16.65 -14.74 2.13
C GLY A 164 15.69 -13.55 2.18
N ALA A 165 15.85 -12.72 3.20
CA ALA A 165 14.96 -11.62 3.57
C ALA A 165 14.57 -10.73 2.38
N HIS A 166 13.26 -10.49 2.18
CA HIS A 166 12.78 -9.78 1.00
C HIS A 166 11.57 -8.89 1.26
N ASN A 167 10.41 -9.44 1.64
CA ASN A 167 9.18 -8.68 1.84
C ASN A 167 8.73 -8.70 3.30
N THR A 168 8.13 -7.59 3.73
CA THR A 168 7.71 -7.38 5.10
C THR A 168 6.34 -6.72 5.12
N VAL A 169 5.38 -7.27 5.84
CA VAL A 169 4.07 -6.66 6.08
C VAL A 169 3.85 -6.54 7.59
N TYR A 170 3.65 -5.33 8.08
CA TYR A 170 3.23 -5.10 9.45
C TYR A 170 1.72 -5.27 9.56
N GLY A 171 1.26 -6.03 10.55
CA GLY A 171 -0.17 -6.20 10.81
C GLY A 171 -0.80 -4.90 11.31
N LEU A 172 -2.06 -4.65 10.92
CA LEU A 172 -2.76 -3.40 11.24
C LEU A 172 -2.99 -3.19 12.75
N ASP A 173 -2.99 -4.27 13.55
CA ASP A 173 -3.11 -4.22 15.00
C ASP A 173 -1.78 -3.96 15.73
N GLY A 174 -0.67 -3.90 14.98
CA GLY A 174 0.66 -3.68 15.51
C GLY A 174 1.28 -4.85 16.28
N LYS A 175 0.59 -6.00 16.39
CA LYS A 175 1.06 -7.15 17.21
C LYS A 175 1.96 -8.11 16.47
N TRP A 176 1.78 -8.20 15.16
CA TRP A 176 2.47 -9.17 14.32
C TRP A 176 3.11 -8.50 13.12
N CYS A 177 4.28 -9.01 12.74
CA CYS A 177 4.95 -8.65 11.50
C CYS A 177 5.23 -9.91 10.69
N TYR A 178 4.90 -9.88 9.39
CA TYR A 178 4.96 -11.00 8.46
C TYR A 178 6.20 -10.86 7.59
N LEU A 179 7.03 -11.90 7.54
CA LEU A 179 8.37 -11.88 6.97
C LEU A 179 8.50 -12.98 5.91
N ALA A 180 8.62 -12.61 4.65
CA ALA A 180 8.82 -13.55 3.54
C ALA A 180 10.20 -13.41 2.93
N GLY A 181 10.81 -14.53 2.64
CA GLY A 181 12.14 -14.58 2.04
C GLY A 181 12.21 -15.46 0.79
N LEU A 182 13.09 -15.09 -0.14
CA LEU A 182 13.21 -15.71 -1.46
C LEU A 182 13.74 -17.16 -1.47
N ARG A 183 14.21 -17.66 -0.31
CA ARG A 183 14.79 -19.01 -0.17
C ARG A 183 13.99 -19.90 0.79
N SER A 184 12.75 -19.52 1.11
CA SER A 184 11.92 -20.29 2.02
C SER A 184 10.48 -20.43 1.51
N PRO A 185 9.87 -21.62 1.64
CA PRO A 185 8.45 -21.82 1.39
C PRO A 185 7.58 -21.49 2.62
N LEU A 186 8.18 -20.88 3.65
CA LEU A 186 7.50 -20.53 4.90
C LEU A 186 7.38 -19.02 5.06
N LEU A 187 6.18 -18.53 5.35
CA LEU A 187 5.95 -17.17 5.82
C LEU A 187 6.18 -17.14 7.33
N THR A 188 7.21 -16.42 7.78
CA THR A 188 7.50 -16.27 9.21
C THR A 188 6.65 -15.16 9.80
N ILE A 189 6.09 -15.39 10.98
CA ILE A 189 5.32 -14.41 11.76
C ILE A 189 6.14 -14.04 12.99
N ALA A 190 6.48 -12.78 13.13
CA ALA A 190 7.22 -12.23 14.25
C ALA A 190 6.28 -11.57 15.26
N ASP A 191 6.53 -11.82 16.53
CA ASP A 191 5.92 -11.05 17.63
C ASP A 191 6.66 -9.72 17.77
N THR A 192 5.90 -8.62 17.63
CA THR A 192 6.48 -7.27 17.62
C THR A 192 6.82 -6.76 19.03
N SER A 193 6.26 -7.36 20.07
CA SER A 193 6.57 -6.98 21.46
C SER A 193 7.93 -7.51 21.93
N THR A 194 8.37 -8.63 21.35
CA THR A 194 9.65 -9.28 21.68
C THR A 194 10.67 -9.21 20.55
N HIS A 195 10.25 -8.82 19.36
CA HIS A 195 11.04 -8.86 18.13
C HIS A 195 11.63 -10.25 17.84
N THR A 196 10.81 -11.30 18.01
CA THR A 196 11.23 -12.68 17.76
C THR A 196 10.30 -13.39 16.79
N ALA A 197 10.82 -14.36 16.03
CA ALA A 197 10.01 -15.26 15.23
C ALA A 197 9.14 -16.13 16.16
N SER A 198 7.82 -16.12 15.96
CA SER A 198 6.85 -16.82 16.81
C SER A 198 6.35 -18.10 16.15
N ARG A 199 5.92 -18.03 14.89
CA ARG A 199 5.34 -19.14 14.15
C ARG A 199 5.49 -18.95 12.64
N THR A 200 5.09 -19.94 11.86
CA THR A 200 5.14 -19.89 10.39
C THR A 200 3.82 -20.32 9.78
N VAL A 201 3.62 -19.92 8.51
CA VAL A 201 2.54 -20.41 7.63
C VAL A 201 3.17 -21.14 6.45
N GLY A 202 2.64 -22.30 6.11
CA GLY A 202 3.12 -23.15 5.01
C GLY A 202 3.39 -24.59 5.45
N PRO A 203 4.24 -25.36 4.74
CA PRO A 203 5.01 -24.91 3.59
C PRO A 203 4.15 -24.67 2.35
N PHE A 204 4.44 -23.59 1.63
CA PHE A 204 3.93 -23.37 0.28
C PHE A 204 4.69 -24.27 -0.72
N SER A 205 4.19 -24.34 -1.96
CA SER A 205 4.75 -25.29 -2.94
C SER A 205 6.14 -24.91 -3.45
N SER A 206 6.57 -23.66 -3.27
CA SER A 206 7.91 -23.17 -3.59
C SER A 206 8.24 -21.95 -2.73
N SER A 207 9.43 -21.38 -2.90
CA SER A 207 9.85 -20.16 -2.21
C SER A 207 8.88 -19.00 -2.47
N ILE A 208 8.57 -18.28 -1.39
CA ILE A 208 7.64 -17.15 -1.42
C ILE A 208 8.28 -15.99 -2.17
N ARG A 209 7.48 -15.39 -3.04
CA ARG A 209 7.71 -14.08 -3.65
C ARG A 209 6.91 -13.03 -2.86
N PRO A 210 6.53 -11.88 -3.41
CA PRO A 210 5.62 -10.98 -2.70
C PRO A 210 4.36 -11.66 -2.18
N PHE A 211 3.81 -11.07 -1.14
CA PHE A 211 2.60 -11.54 -0.49
C PHE A 211 1.79 -10.36 0.06
N THR A 212 0.53 -10.61 0.35
CA THR A 212 -0.34 -9.72 1.10
C THR A 212 -1.16 -10.50 2.13
N ILE A 213 -1.81 -9.80 3.05
CA ILE A 213 -2.68 -10.37 4.10
C ILE A 213 -4.01 -9.64 4.13
N ASN A 214 -5.03 -10.29 4.66
CA ASN A 214 -6.29 -9.62 4.99
C ASN A 214 -6.17 -8.81 6.30
N GLY A 215 -7.02 -7.82 6.50
CA GLY A 215 -6.96 -6.90 7.64
C GLY A 215 -7.14 -7.60 9.00
N ARG A 216 -7.90 -8.70 9.02
CA ARG A 216 -8.08 -9.54 10.22
C ARG A 216 -6.89 -10.45 10.53
N GLN A 217 -5.91 -10.47 9.64
CA GLN A 217 -4.70 -11.29 9.80
C GLN A 217 -5.01 -12.79 9.98
N THR A 218 -6.02 -13.27 9.25
CA THR A 218 -6.43 -14.69 9.24
C THR A 218 -6.01 -15.41 7.97
N LEU A 219 -5.79 -14.68 6.88
CA LEU A 219 -5.39 -15.20 5.58
C LEU A 219 -4.18 -14.45 5.03
N CYS A 220 -3.28 -15.20 4.39
CA CYS A 220 -2.25 -14.64 3.53
C CYS A 220 -2.39 -15.18 2.10
N PHE A 221 -2.03 -14.34 1.13
CA PHE A 221 -2.00 -14.65 -0.28
C PHE A 221 -0.57 -14.45 -0.78
N VAL A 222 0.06 -15.51 -1.24
CA VAL A 222 1.48 -15.50 -1.60
C VAL A 222 1.69 -15.86 -3.05
N THR A 223 2.49 -15.09 -3.78
CA THR A 223 3.07 -15.55 -5.04
C THR A 223 4.28 -16.42 -4.76
N ILE A 224 4.56 -17.35 -5.62
CA ILE A 224 5.67 -18.30 -5.47
C ILE A 224 6.41 -18.47 -6.80
N ASN A 225 7.61 -19.03 -6.73
CA ASN A 225 8.35 -19.39 -7.93
C ASN A 225 7.51 -20.34 -8.82
N GLU A 226 7.67 -20.24 -10.12
CA GLU A 226 7.12 -21.18 -11.14
C GLU A 226 5.58 -21.23 -11.21
N LEU A 227 4.86 -20.33 -10.52
CA LEU A 227 3.41 -20.27 -10.58
C LEU A 227 2.95 -18.97 -11.22
N LEU A 228 2.22 -19.06 -12.32
CA LEU A 228 1.35 -17.99 -12.77
C LEU A 228 0.06 -18.09 -11.98
N GLY A 229 -0.03 -17.28 -10.90
CA GLY A 229 -1.07 -17.37 -9.88
C GLY A 229 -0.51 -17.16 -8.46
N PHE A 230 -1.19 -17.74 -7.48
CA PHE A 230 -0.84 -17.57 -6.05
C PHE A 230 -1.28 -18.78 -5.22
N GLU A 231 -0.80 -18.82 -3.97
CA GLU A 231 -1.29 -19.76 -2.96
C GLU A 231 -1.91 -19.00 -1.78
N VAL A 232 -2.85 -19.64 -1.09
CA VAL A 232 -3.55 -19.10 0.07
C VAL A 232 -3.11 -19.85 1.31
N GLY A 233 -2.77 -19.14 2.35
CA GLY A 233 -2.44 -19.69 3.66
C GLY A 233 -3.39 -19.21 4.76
N ASP A 234 -3.65 -20.08 5.71
CA ASP A 234 -4.37 -19.78 6.95
C ASP A 234 -3.33 -19.36 8.01
N ILE A 235 -3.37 -18.10 8.40
CA ILE A 235 -2.46 -17.53 9.40
C ILE A 235 -2.73 -18.09 10.79
N VAL A 236 -3.96 -18.47 11.09
CA VAL A 236 -4.36 -18.96 12.42
C VAL A 236 -3.85 -20.40 12.64
N THR A 237 -4.06 -21.28 11.65
CA THR A 237 -3.64 -22.68 11.72
C THR A 237 -2.22 -22.93 11.24
N GLY A 238 -1.60 -21.95 10.58
CA GLY A 238 -0.27 -22.06 9.99
C GLY A 238 -0.20 -22.93 8.72
N LYS A 239 -1.34 -23.26 8.09
CA LYS A 239 -1.38 -24.21 6.98
C LYS A 239 -1.64 -23.52 5.64
N LYS A 240 -1.06 -24.07 4.57
CA LYS A 240 -1.48 -23.77 3.22
C LYS A 240 -2.89 -24.33 2.99
N LEU A 241 -3.79 -23.53 2.40
CA LEU A 241 -5.16 -23.93 2.09
C LEU A 241 -5.34 -24.28 0.61
N HIS A 242 -4.99 -23.36 -0.28
CA HIS A 242 -5.29 -23.46 -1.70
C HIS A 242 -4.13 -23.08 -2.59
N ARG A 243 -4.13 -23.60 -3.81
CA ARG A 243 -3.30 -23.17 -4.93
C ARG A 243 -4.21 -22.73 -6.07
N VAL A 244 -4.08 -21.47 -6.48
CA VAL A 244 -4.92 -20.85 -7.50
C VAL A 244 -4.05 -20.51 -8.72
N LYS A 245 -4.44 -20.98 -9.89
CA LYS A 245 -3.77 -20.69 -11.16
C LYS A 245 -4.55 -19.67 -11.95
N VAL A 246 -3.85 -18.81 -12.65
CA VAL A 246 -4.44 -17.98 -13.71
C VAL A 246 -4.90 -18.88 -14.85
N THR A 247 -6.07 -18.61 -15.38
CA THR A 247 -6.66 -19.32 -16.53
C THR A 247 -6.63 -18.44 -17.78
N GLY A 248 -6.52 -19.07 -18.94
CA GLY A 248 -6.50 -18.37 -20.24
C GLY A 248 -5.14 -17.78 -20.64
N PHE A 249 -4.10 -17.92 -19.78
CA PHE A 249 -2.75 -17.43 -20.03
C PHE A 249 -1.73 -18.51 -19.72
N GLN A 250 -0.56 -18.44 -20.40
CA GLN A 250 0.55 -19.35 -20.17
C GLN A 250 1.70 -18.60 -19.50
N PRO A 251 2.40 -19.22 -18.54
CA PRO A 251 3.63 -18.65 -18.00
C PRO A 251 4.71 -18.60 -19.08
N GLY A 252 5.56 -17.57 -18.99
CA GLY A 252 6.67 -17.39 -19.90
C GLY A 252 7.82 -16.62 -19.25
N PRO A 253 8.89 -16.31 -19.99
CA PRO A 253 10.04 -15.60 -19.47
C PRO A 253 9.67 -14.18 -19.03
N VAL A 254 10.20 -13.75 -17.89
CA VAL A 254 10.10 -12.40 -17.38
C VAL A 254 11.47 -11.73 -17.39
N LYS A 255 11.53 -10.42 -17.66
CA LYS A 255 12.81 -9.70 -17.81
C LYS A 255 13.33 -9.18 -16.47
N ARG A 256 12.43 -8.71 -15.60
CA ARG A 256 12.77 -7.95 -14.40
C ARG A 256 12.50 -8.66 -13.08
N HIS A 257 11.60 -9.62 -13.08
CA HIS A 257 11.12 -10.32 -11.89
C HIS A 257 11.40 -11.82 -12.01
N GLY A 258 11.81 -12.47 -10.96
CA GLY A 258 12.27 -13.86 -11.00
C GLY A 258 11.14 -14.90 -10.94
N CYS A 259 9.88 -14.53 -11.21
CA CYS A 259 8.71 -15.43 -11.18
C CYS A 259 7.60 -14.93 -12.10
N PRO A 260 6.70 -15.80 -12.58
CA PRO A 260 5.62 -15.40 -13.48
C PRO A 260 4.67 -14.36 -12.88
N SER A 261 4.22 -14.57 -11.63
CA SER A 261 3.44 -13.62 -10.84
C SER A 261 4.31 -13.07 -9.73
N HIS A 262 4.72 -11.80 -9.83
CA HIS A 262 5.53 -11.17 -8.80
C HIS A 262 4.68 -10.32 -7.85
N GLY A 263 3.93 -9.33 -8.34
CA GLY A 263 3.09 -8.49 -7.50
C GLY A 263 1.74 -9.14 -7.17
N ILE A 264 1.28 -8.93 -5.94
CA ILE A 264 -0.04 -9.35 -5.46
C ILE A 264 -0.55 -8.32 -4.46
N GLY A 265 -1.84 -7.98 -4.55
CA GLY A 265 -2.48 -7.03 -3.64
C GLY A 265 -3.95 -7.36 -3.45
N LEU A 266 -4.44 -7.21 -2.24
CA LEU A 266 -5.85 -7.29 -1.86
C LEU A 266 -6.42 -5.88 -1.80
N THR A 267 -7.58 -5.66 -2.39
CA THR A 267 -8.24 -4.35 -2.29
C THR A 267 -8.54 -4.02 -0.82
N PRO A 268 -8.58 -2.72 -0.43
CA PRO A 268 -8.84 -2.34 0.96
C PRO A 268 -10.15 -2.91 1.52
N ASP A 269 -11.19 -3.10 0.69
CA ASP A 269 -12.48 -3.71 1.04
C ASP A 269 -12.47 -5.25 0.97
N GLU A 270 -11.32 -5.85 0.60
CA GLU A 270 -11.05 -7.30 0.51
C GLU A 270 -11.96 -8.06 -0.47
N LYS A 271 -12.61 -7.36 -1.40
CA LYS A 271 -13.46 -8.05 -2.38
C LYS A 271 -12.68 -8.61 -3.54
N GLU A 272 -11.54 -8.02 -3.86
CA GLU A 272 -10.74 -8.43 -5.01
C GLU A 272 -9.28 -8.64 -4.64
N LEU A 273 -8.68 -9.68 -5.20
CA LEU A 273 -7.26 -9.94 -5.18
C LEU A 273 -6.69 -9.75 -6.60
N TRP A 274 -5.70 -8.89 -6.74
CA TRP A 274 -5.07 -8.57 -8.01
C TRP A 274 -3.66 -9.15 -8.06
N VAL A 275 -3.33 -9.81 -9.17
CA VAL A 275 -2.03 -10.51 -9.36
C VAL A 275 -1.40 -10.07 -10.68
N THR A 276 -0.10 -9.80 -10.66
CA THR A 276 0.64 -9.40 -11.87
C THR A 276 1.05 -10.61 -12.69
N ASP A 277 1.06 -10.44 -14.01
CA ASP A 277 1.62 -11.37 -14.98
C ASP A 277 2.66 -10.63 -15.83
N GLY A 278 3.93 -10.86 -15.54
CA GLY A 278 5.03 -10.17 -16.20
C GLY A 278 5.11 -10.51 -17.67
N HIS A 279 5.05 -11.79 -18.03
CA HIS A 279 5.21 -12.27 -19.40
C HIS A 279 4.11 -11.75 -20.34
N ASN A 280 2.86 -11.89 -19.91
CA ASN A 280 1.71 -11.53 -20.74
C ASN A 280 1.35 -10.03 -20.63
N GLN A 281 2.01 -9.28 -19.72
CA GLN A 281 1.74 -7.86 -19.43
C GLN A 281 0.29 -7.64 -19.02
N HIS A 282 -0.19 -8.41 -18.02
CA HIS A 282 -1.56 -8.33 -17.51
C HIS A 282 -1.60 -8.23 -15.99
N LEU A 283 -2.71 -7.73 -15.52
CA LEU A 283 -3.17 -7.90 -14.14
C LEU A 283 -4.36 -8.84 -14.17
N HIS A 284 -4.34 -9.88 -13.35
CA HIS A 284 -5.44 -10.82 -13.19
C HIS A 284 -6.18 -10.54 -11.90
N ILE A 285 -7.50 -10.42 -11.98
CA ILE A 285 -8.37 -10.00 -10.89
C ILE A 285 -9.23 -11.18 -10.48
N PHE A 286 -9.24 -11.45 -9.18
CA PHE A 286 -9.96 -12.57 -8.57
C PHE A 286 -10.99 -12.04 -7.58
N ASP A 287 -12.18 -12.65 -7.55
CA ASP A 287 -13.16 -12.49 -6.50
C ASP A 287 -12.59 -13.13 -5.20
N ALA A 288 -12.24 -12.28 -4.24
CA ALA A 288 -11.71 -12.70 -2.94
C ALA A 288 -12.81 -12.90 -1.89
N THR A 289 -14.09 -12.66 -2.23
CA THR A 289 -15.24 -12.92 -1.33
C THR A 289 -15.60 -14.40 -1.25
N VAL A 290 -14.97 -15.23 -2.08
CA VAL A 290 -15.11 -16.68 -2.10
C VAL A 290 -13.76 -17.37 -1.89
N MET A 291 -13.80 -18.58 -1.34
CA MET A 291 -12.59 -19.36 -1.06
C MET A 291 -12.69 -20.76 -1.69
N PRO A 292 -11.76 -21.17 -2.59
CA PRO A 292 -10.64 -20.38 -3.10
C PRO A 292 -11.11 -19.20 -3.97
N PRO A 293 -10.30 -18.10 -4.07
CA PRO A 293 -10.60 -16.98 -4.94
C PRO A 293 -10.75 -17.42 -6.40
N THR A 294 -11.68 -16.78 -7.13
CA THR A 294 -11.98 -17.15 -8.52
C THR A 294 -11.67 -16.01 -9.49
N GLN A 295 -10.99 -16.33 -10.59
CA GLN A 295 -10.64 -15.33 -11.60
C GLN A 295 -11.90 -14.71 -12.23
N MET A 296 -11.95 -13.38 -12.24
CA MET A 296 -13.06 -12.60 -12.80
C MET A 296 -12.71 -12.05 -14.17
N THR A 297 -11.56 -11.36 -14.27
CA THR A 297 -11.14 -10.66 -15.48
C THR A 297 -9.63 -10.44 -15.48
N SER A 298 -9.12 -9.90 -16.59
CA SER A 298 -7.73 -9.54 -16.78
C SER A 298 -7.61 -8.20 -17.49
N ILE A 299 -6.67 -7.36 -17.08
CA ILE A 299 -6.41 -6.05 -17.67
C ILE A 299 -5.04 -6.07 -18.33
N LYS A 300 -4.96 -5.70 -19.60
CA LYS A 300 -3.71 -5.46 -20.31
C LYS A 300 -3.08 -4.16 -19.80
N VAL A 301 -1.79 -4.19 -19.47
CA VAL A 301 -0.99 -3.02 -19.09
C VAL A 301 0.13 -2.80 -20.10
N ARG A 302 0.73 -1.61 -20.07
CA ARG A 302 1.67 -1.16 -21.13
C ARG A 302 3.06 -1.81 -21.08
N ASP A 303 3.44 -2.43 -19.96
CA ASP A 303 4.77 -3.08 -19.79
C ASP A 303 4.67 -4.24 -18.81
N GLU A 304 5.79 -4.86 -18.48
CA GLU A 304 5.92 -5.95 -17.52
C GLU A 304 5.58 -5.47 -16.09
N PRO A 305 4.40 -5.82 -15.54
CA PRO A 305 4.03 -5.43 -14.19
C PRO A 305 4.74 -6.34 -13.17
N GLY A 306 5.39 -5.73 -12.20
CA GLY A 306 6.04 -6.46 -11.09
C GLY A 306 5.44 -6.15 -9.73
N TRP A 307 4.53 -5.18 -9.64
CA TRP A 307 3.91 -4.76 -8.40
C TRP A 307 2.50 -4.24 -8.62
N ILE A 308 1.70 -4.26 -7.55
CA ILE A 308 0.37 -3.66 -7.49
C ILE A 308 0.13 -3.16 -6.07
N THR A 309 -0.35 -1.93 -5.95
CA THR A 309 -0.89 -1.37 -4.71
C THR A 309 -2.16 -0.58 -5.00
N PHE A 310 -2.84 -0.11 -3.96
CA PHE A 310 -4.12 0.58 -4.08
C PHE A 310 -4.10 1.91 -3.33
N SER A 311 -4.97 2.82 -3.77
CA SER A 311 -5.33 3.98 -2.96
C SER A 311 -6.01 3.55 -1.65
N ILE A 312 -5.92 4.39 -0.63
CA ILE A 312 -6.47 4.10 0.72
C ILE A 312 -7.97 3.79 0.68
N ASP A 313 -8.70 4.42 -0.23
CA ASP A 313 -10.15 4.22 -0.43
C ASP A 313 -10.48 3.09 -1.43
N GLY A 314 -9.46 2.49 -2.04
CA GLY A 314 -9.64 1.44 -3.05
C GLY A 314 -10.15 1.93 -4.41
N GLN A 315 -10.24 3.25 -4.64
CA GLN A 315 -10.69 3.79 -5.92
C GLN A 315 -9.71 3.51 -7.05
N TYR A 316 -8.42 3.60 -6.77
CA TYR A 316 -7.37 3.43 -7.77
C TYR A 316 -6.46 2.25 -7.45
N ALA A 317 -6.04 1.56 -8.50
CA ALA A 317 -4.98 0.56 -8.48
C ALA A 317 -3.77 1.06 -9.26
N TYR A 318 -2.58 0.82 -8.71
CA TYR A 318 -1.29 1.31 -9.23
C TYR A 318 -0.37 0.12 -9.50
N PRO A 319 -0.36 -0.41 -10.72
CA PRO A 319 0.68 -1.33 -11.15
C PRO A 319 2.02 -0.59 -11.31
N SER A 320 3.12 -1.34 -11.18
CA SER A 320 4.47 -0.77 -11.33
C SER A 320 4.77 -0.16 -12.70
N THR A 321 3.90 -0.39 -13.67
CA THR A 321 3.98 0.16 -15.03
C THR A 321 3.62 1.66 -15.11
N GLY A 322 3.19 2.26 -13.99
CA GLY A 322 2.78 3.66 -13.93
C GLY A 322 1.42 3.95 -14.56
N ASP A 323 0.67 2.91 -14.92
CA ASP A 323 -0.74 3.05 -15.24
C ASP A 323 -1.53 3.36 -13.97
N VAL A 324 -2.55 4.21 -14.06
CA VAL A 324 -3.53 4.46 -13.00
C VAL A 324 -4.84 3.83 -13.45
N ILE A 325 -5.31 2.86 -12.70
CA ILE A 325 -6.49 2.09 -13.05
C ILE A 325 -7.61 2.46 -12.08
N ASP A 326 -8.77 2.85 -12.60
CA ASP A 326 -10.01 2.93 -11.81
C ASP A 326 -10.43 1.50 -11.44
N ALA A 327 -10.40 1.20 -10.13
CA ALA A 327 -10.59 -0.16 -9.65
C ALA A 327 -12.03 -0.67 -9.84
N ALA A 328 -13.03 0.19 -9.97
CA ALA A 328 -14.42 -0.22 -10.23
C ALA A 328 -14.64 -0.58 -11.70
N SER A 329 -14.24 0.29 -12.62
CA SER A 329 -14.43 0.09 -14.06
C SER A 329 -13.37 -0.79 -14.72
N LYS A 330 -12.23 -1.03 -14.05
CA LYS A 330 -11.07 -1.77 -14.57
C LYS A 330 -10.41 -1.09 -15.78
N GLN A 331 -10.62 0.23 -15.93
CA GLN A 331 -10.07 1.00 -17.03
C GLN A 331 -8.82 1.76 -16.59
N ILE A 332 -7.82 1.84 -17.46
CA ILE A 332 -6.70 2.75 -17.31
C ILE A 332 -7.23 4.17 -17.55
N VAL A 333 -7.23 5.02 -16.52
CA VAL A 333 -7.77 6.38 -16.59
C VAL A 333 -6.70 7.42 -16.89
N THR A 334 -5.45 7.16 -16.54
CA THR A 334 -4.28 7.98 -16.86
C THR A 334 -3.00 7.21 -16.67
N THR A 335 -1.87 7.83 -16.95
CA THR A 335 -0.52 7.29 -16.70
C THR A 335 0.32 8.34 -16.00
N LEU A 336 1.19 7.91 -15.09
CA LEU A 336 2.08 8.79 -14.37
C LEU A 336 3.20 9.29 -15.30
N THR A 337 3.38 10.61 -15.34
CA THR A 337 4.45 11.27 -16.08
C THR A 337 5.13 12.33 -15.20
N ASP A 338 6.44 12.48 -15.33
CA ASP A 338 7.22 13.46 -14.58
C ASP A 338 7.10 14.89 -15.13
N GLU A 339 7.89 15.80 -14.59
CA GLU A 339 7.96 17.21 -14.98
C GLU A 339 8.32 17.44 -16.45
N THR A 340 8.91 16.46 -17.11
CA THR A 340 9.29 16.52 -18.54
C THR A 340 8.27 15.84 -19.45
N GLY A 341 7.26 15.17 -18.86
CA GLY A 341 6.30 14.33 -19.58
C GLY A 341 6.81 12.90 -19.81
N ALA A 342 7.97 12.53 -19.28
CA ALA A 342 8.49 11.17 -19.37
C ALA A 342 7.72 10.22 -18.43
N ALA A 343 7.63 8.95 -18.81
CA ALA A 343 6.88 7.95 -18.04
C ALA A 343 7.52 7.69 -16.68
N VAL A 344 6.71 7.68 -15.63
CA VAL A 344 7.11 7.25 -14.28
C VAL A 344 6.60 5.85 -14.01
N MET A 345 7.51 4.91 -13.76
CA MET A 345 7.23 3.52 -13.41
C MET A 345 7.96 3.17 -12.12
N SER A 346 7.26 2.62 -11.16
CA SER A 346 7.86 2.22 -9.89
C SER A 346 7.03 1.13 -9.20
N GLU A 347 7.69 0.26 -8.47
CA GLU A 347 7.05 -0.66 -7.54
C GLU A 347 6.85 -0.05 -6.13
N LYS A 348 7.29 1.21 -5.91
CA LYS A 348 7.41 1.84 -4.61
C LYS A 348 6.55 3.11 -4.57
N MET A 349 5.28 2.91 -4.27
CA MET A 349 4.28 3.99 -4.23
C MET A 349 3.52 3.95 -2.91
N VAL A 350 3.21 5.13 -2.38
CA VAL A 350 2.40 5.28 -1.17
C VAL A 350 1.53 6.53 -1.25
N GLU A 351 0.24 6.40 -0.91
CA GLU A 351 -0.67 7.54 -0.77
C GLU A 351 -0.48 8.19 0.60
N VAL A 352 -0.47 9.53 0.62
CA VAL A 352 -0.50 10.35 1.84
C VAL A 352 -1.66 11.34 1.72
N GLN A 353 -2.48 11.43 2.76
CA GLN A 353 -3.62 12.33 2.84
C GLN A 353 -3.37 13.45 3.84
N PHE A 354 -3.71 14.67 3.42
CA PHE A 354 -3.53 15.88 4.22
C PHE A 354 -4.88 16.57 4.47
N GLU A 355 -5.08 17.07 5.68
CA GLU A 355 -6.15 17.97 6.07
C GLU A 355 -5.54 19.17 6.79
N ASN A 356 -5.78 20.38 6.29
CA ASN A 356 -5.22 21.62 6.85
C ASN A 356 -3.69 21.51 7.06
N ASP A 357 -2.97 21.08 6.02
CA ASP A 357 -1.51 20.86 5.99
C ASP A 357 -0.97 19.81 6.99
N ARG A 358 -1.85 19.04 7.62
CA ARG A 358 -1.48 17.95 8.51
C ARG A 358 -1.72 16.60 7.82
N ILE A 359 -0.79 15.69 7.96
CA ILE A 359 -0.95 14.31 7.50
C ILE A 359 -1.95 13.61 8.42
N VAL A 360 -3.02 13.07 7.84
CA VAL A 360 -4.08 12.38 8.57
C VAL A 360 -4.12 10.89 8.30
N ARG A 361 -3.64 10.46 7.12
CA ARG A 361 -3.59 9.04 6.75
C ARG A 361 -2.44 8.76 5.80
N THR A 362 -1.91 7.54 5.89
CA THR A 362 -0.96 6.99 4.93
C THR A 362 -1.44 5.62 4.44
N GLY A 363 -1.18 5.33 3.17
CA GLY A 363 -1.36 4.01 2.59
C GLY A 363 -0.20 3.08 2.90
N ASP A 364 -0.14 1.99 2.18
CA ASP A 364 0.98 1.05 2.16
C ASP A 364 1.35 0.67 0.72
N GLN A 365 2.54 0.10 0.56
CA GLN A 365 2.98 -0.35 -0.78
C GLN A 365 2.57 -1.79 -1.11
N PHE A 366 1.91 -2.53 -0.18
CA PHE A 366 1.71 -3.98 -0.30
C PHE A 366 0.28 -4.38 -0.70
N GLY A 367 -0.65 -3.42 -0.79
CA GLY A 367 -2.07 -3.73 -1.02
C GLY A 367 -2.62 -4.66 0.06
N ILE A 368 -2.59 -4.22 1.31
CA ILE A 368 -3.08 -4.98 2.46
C ILE A 368 -4.59 -4.79 2.58
N GLY A 369 -5.32 -5.87 2.88
CA GLY A 369 -6.73 -5.81 3.24
C GLY A 369 -6.95 -4.99 4.52
N ARG A 370 -8.08 -4.27 4.60
CA ARG A 370 -8.38 -3.34 5.71
C ARG A 370 -9.70 -3.61 6.42
N VAL A 371 -10.32 -4.76 6.15
CA VAL A 371 -11.56 -5.19 6.83
C VAL A 371 -11.20 -5.84 8.16
N LEU A 372 -11.61 -5.20 9.25
CA LEU A 372 -11.28 -5.66 10.63
C LEU A 372 -12.42 -6.44 11.29
N THR A 373 -13.63 -6.44 10.71
CA THR A 373 -14.84 -7.06 11.26
C THR A 373 -15.08 -8.46 10.70
N ALA A 374 -15.92 -9.23 11.39
CA ALA A 374 -16.26 -10.60 10.99
C ALA A 374 -17.08 -10.68 9.68
N ASP A 375 -17.77 -9.62 9.31
CA ASP A 375 -18.66 -9.58 8.13
C ASP A 375 -17.89 -9.66 6.80
N GLY A 376 -16.57 -9.44 6.82
CA GLY A 376 -15.67 -9.55 5.67
C GLY A 376 -15.03 -10.93 5.47
N ILE A 377 -15.51 -12.00 6.11
CA ILE A 377 -14.95 -13.36 5.90
C ILE A 377 -15.37 -13.89 4.53
N PRO A 378 -14.43 -14.36 3.69
CA PRO A 378 -14.76 -15.01 2.43
C PRO A 378 -15.68 -16.22 2.64
N LYS A 379 -16.75 -16.31 1.85
CA LYS A 379 -17.67 -17.45 1.88
C LYS A 379 -16.99 -18.67 1.24
N SER A 380 -17.05 -19.83 1.92
CA SER A 380 -16.62 -21.08 1.31
C SER A 380 -17.54 -21.40 0.14
N LYS A 381 -16.97 -21.77 -1.01
CA LYS A 381 -17.75 -22.45 -2.06
C LYS A 381 -18.05 -23.84 -1.52
N THR A 382 -19.32 -24.13 -1.23
CA THR A 382 -19.75 -25.52 -1.10
C THR A 382 -19.47 -26.21 -2.44
N ALA A 383 -18.67 -27.27 -2.38
CA ALA A 383 -18.48 -28.12 -3.56
C ALA A 383 -19.85 -28.61 -4.06
N PRO A 384 -20.07 -28.65 -5.38
CA PRO A 384 -21.29 -29.18 -5.95
C PRO A 384 -21.50 -30.65 -5.57
#